data_6f98f81f6411bd0dffe165db64844ecc
#
_entry.id   6f98f81f6411bd0dffe165db64844ecc
#
_cell.length_a   1.000
_cell.length_b   1.000
_cell.length_c   1.000
_cell.angle_alpha   90.00
_cell.angle_beta   90.00
_cell.angle_gamma   90.00
#
_symmetry.space_group_name_H-M   'P 1'
#
loop_
_entity.id
_entity.type
_entity.pdbx_description
1 polymer ?
#
loop_
_entity_poly.entity_id
_entity_poly.type
_entity_poly.pdbx_seq_one_letter_code
_entity_poly.pdbx_strand_id
1 'polypeptide(L)'
;MGFLRFIRRYGPLRDKTRIRLYALQHVQSRGFSKEGVPNGNDVVHPVLIIGAGPVGLVLSILLTKLGINCTVLERNKAFSKHPQAHFINNRSMEIFRKIDGLVEEIQRSQPPVDLWRKFIYCTSLSGSILGSVDHIQPQDGAGSTVRKLVGIEMRGEKDLQKLVSVHFFSRDLGQFLLEENPGMLFFIFNTEAIGVLVAHDLRQGEFVLQIPFYPPQQTFEDFSSKACEKLIGKLVGREFGDVDIIDIKPWIMHAEVAERFICRGSRILLAGDAAHRFPPAGGFGMNTGIQDAHNLAWKIASVIKGIAPTSMLNTYEIERKPIALFNTRLSLENYKAAMSVPAALGLDPTIANTVHQFIVNGIGSILPTGLQKLALDGIFGIGRAQLSEFVLNESNPLGSSRLAKLKHIFEEGKSLQLQFPAEDLGFRYLQGALVPESNDTESPPEVLTGRRRDYTPSAQPGSRLPHMFVKVNPLCEETISTLDLVSVDKVEFVLIIAPVEESYHLAREAFKVAEEQEISLKVCILWSTDSVEGLEKGSEAALSPWKNYADVVEAQSSTSNWWDMCNMTSRGAILVRPDEHIAWRTSSGLAEDPRVEMQRVFAAILGEHR
;
A
#
# COMPACT_ATOMS: atom_id res chain seq x y z
N MET A 1 5.03 -12.54 -5.60
CA MET A 1 6.10 -13.54 -5.86
C MET A 1 7.45 -12.90 -6.17
N GLY A 2 7.54 -11.89 -7.06
CA GLY A 2 8.81 -11.25 -7.43
C GLY A 2 9.64 -10.72 -6.27
N PHE A 3 9.04 -9.98 -5.34
CA PHE A 3 9.73 -9.44 -4.17
C PHE A 3 10.37 -10.52 -3.27
N LEU A 4 9.66 -11.60 -2.98
CA LEU A 4 10.18 -12.72 -2.18
C LEU A 4 11.23 -13.55 -2.95
N ARG A 5 11.08 -13.69 -4.28
CA ARG A 5 12.09 -14.33 -5.13
C ARG A 5 13.36 -13.50 -5.21
N PHE A 6 13.23 -12.17 -5.30
CA PHE A 6 14.37 -11.24 -5.27
C PHE A 6 15.19 -11.40 -3.98
N ILE A 7 14.55 -11.38 -2.82
CA ILE A 7 15.26 -11.57 -1.53
C ILE A 7 15.91 -12.95 -1.42
N ARG A 8 15.28 -14.00 -1.98
CA ARG A 8 15.88 -15.35 -2.01
C ARG A 8 17.13 -15.46 -2.91
N ARG A 9 17.14 -14.75 -4.04
CA ARG A 9 18.20 -14.85 -5.05
C ARG A 9 19.38 -13.94 -4.76
N TYR A 10 19.10 -12.78 -4.20
CA TYR A 10 20.11 -11.76 -3.90
C TYR A 10 20.38 -11.62 -2.40
N GLY A 11 20.09 -12.67 -1.62
CA GLY A 11 20.35 -12.73 -0.18
C GLY A 11 21.62 -11.99 0.22
N PRO A 12 21.88 -11.62 1.47
CA PRO A 12 22.53 -10.39 1.91
C PRO A 12 23.64 -9.92 0.99
N LEU A 13 23.40 -8.76 0.37
CA LEU A 13 24.32 -8.04 -0.52
C LEU A 13 25.77 -8.23 -0.05
N ARG A 14 26.60 -8.82 -0.90
CA ARG A 14 27.98 -9.23 -0.60
C ARG A 14 28.92 -8.05 -0.50
N ASP A 15 28.54 -6.97 0.15
CA ASP A 15 29.54 -6.03 0.70
C ASP A 15 28.89 -4.97 1.58
N LYS A 16 29.33 -4.95 2.83
CA LYS A 16 29.25 -3.89 3.85
C LYS A 16 27.95 -3.66 4.61
N THR A 17 26.80 -4.24 4.27
CA THR A 17 25.56 -4.09 5.06
C THR A 17 25.03 -5.43 5.54
N ARG A 18 25.17 -5.74 6.84
CA ARG A 18 24.71 -7.00 7.44
C ARG A 18 23.27 -6.85 7.93
N ILE A 19 22.29 -7.30 7.13
CA ILE A 19 20.94 -7.60 7.65
C ILE A 19 21.03 -8.95 8.37
N ARG A 20 20.85 -8.98 9.69
CA ARG A 20 20.78 -10.21 10.47
C ARG A 20 19.33 -10.58 10.73
N LEU A 21 18.86 -11.66 10.07
CA LEU A 21 17.56 -12.29 10.35
C LEU A 21 17.72 -13.30 11.49
N TYR A 22 17.03 -13.10 12.61
CA TYR A 22 16.98 -14.06 13.71
C TYR A 22 15.58 -14.66 13.82
N ALA A 23 15.49 -15.99 13.83
CA ALA A 23 14.23 -16.67 14.12
C ALA A 23 14.01 -16.74 15.64
N LEU A 24 12.86 -16.27 16.10
CA LEU A 24 12.45 -16.23 17.51
C LEU A 24 12.11 -17.63 18.06
N GLN A 25 13.08 -18.55 18.12
CA GLN A 25 12.79 -19.88 18.65
C GLN A 25 13.26 -20.14 20.10
N HIS A 26 13.97 -19.23 20.74
CA HIS A 26 14.44 -19.41 22.11
C HIS A 26 14.44 -18.09 22.92
N VAL A 27 13.28 -17.46 23.03
CA VAL A 27 13.03 -16.58 24.19
C VAL A 27 12.24 -17.38 25.22
N GLN A 28 12.86 -18.40 25.79
CA GLN A 28 12.46 -18.86 27.13
C GLN A 28 12.82 -17.75 28.11
N SER A 29 11.82 -17.38 28.88
CA SER A 29 11.85 -16.44 30.00
C SER A 29 13.14 -16.50 30.82
N ARG A 30 14.16 -15.74 30.46
CA ARG A 30 15.13 -15.26 31.44
C ARG A 30 14.60 -13.94 31.94
N GLY A 31 14.22 -13.93 33.22
CA GLY A 31 13.78 -12.74 33.91
C GLY A 31 14.75 -11.58 33.67
N PHE A 32 14.20 -10.39 33.45
CA PHE A 32 14.95 -9.15 33.47
C PHE A 32 15.52 -8.98 34.87
N SER A 33 16.76 -9.45 35.10
CA SER A 33 17.52 -9.02 36.26
C SER A 33 17.95 -7.56 36.02
N LYS A 34 17.52 -6.68 36.89
CA LYS A 34 18.15 -5.37 37.08
C LYS A 34 19.58 -5.65 37.50
N GLU A 35 20.54 -5.08 36.79
CA GLU A 35 22.00 -5.11 36.99
C GLU A 35 22.75 -5.98 35.99
N GLY A 36 23.30 -5.31 35.01
CA GLY A 36 24.31 -5.80 34.10
C GLY A 36 24.81 -4.64 33.27
N VAL A 37 25.93 -4.06 33.65
CA VAL A 37 26.75 -3.20 32.79
C VAL A 37 27.06 -4.02 31.53
N PRO A 38 26.82 -3.51 30.31
CA PRO A 38 27.11 -4.28 29.09
C PRO A 38 28.58 -4.63 29.05
N ASN A 39 28.89 -5.91 28.98
CA ASN A 39 30.23 -6.38 28.63
C ASN A 39 30.54 -5.86 27.22
N GLY A 40 31.73 -5.31 26.98
CA GLY A 40 32.14 -4.58 25.78
C GLY A 40 32.05 -5.30 24.42
N ASN A 41 31.32 -6.41 24.33
CA ASN A 41 30.99 -7.15 23.09
C ASN A 41 29.51 -7.20 22.74
N ASP A 42 28.63 -6.54 23.49
CA ASP A 42 27.20 -6.49 23.16
C ASP A 42 26.96 -5.48 22.03
N VAL A 43 26.66 -5.98 20.83
CA VAL A 43 26.33 -5.14 19.69
C VAL A 43 24.94 -4.54 19.92
N VAL A 44 24.88 -3.27 20.29
CA VAL A 44 23.64 -2.51 20.40
C VAL A 44 23.13 -2.18 18.99
N HIS A 45 21.98 -2.72 18.62
CA HIS A 45 21.30 -2.34 17.39
C HIS A 45 20.37 -1.16 17.66
N PRO A 46 20.55 -0.02 16.98
CA PRO A 46 19.73 1.17 17.21
C PRO A 46 18.26 0.98 16.82
N VAL A 47 17.97 0.06 15.88
CA VAL A 47 16.61 -0.24 15.40
C VAL A 47 16.35 -1.74 15.44
N LEU A 48 15.24 -2.12 16.07
CA LEU A 48 14.70 -3.47 16.08
C LEU A 48 13.36 -3.50 15.35
N ILE A 49 13.28 -4.24 14.25
CA ILE A 49 12.07 -4.44 13.44
C ILE A 49 11.45 -5.78 13.79
N ILE A 50 10.19 -5.79 14.18
CA ILE A 50 9.47 -7.02 14.52
C ILE A 50 8.48 -7.36 13.40
N GLY A 51 8.80 -8.44 12.68
CA GLY A 51 8.09 -8.94 11.51
C GLY A 51 8.88 -8.74 10.21
N ALA A 52 9.12 -9.83 9.48
CA ALA A 52 9.77 -9.84 8.16
C ALA A 52 8.74 -9.92 7.01
N GLY A 53 7.56 -9.34 7.20
CA GLY A 53 6.61 -9.09 6.11
C GLY A 53 7.11 -7.97 5.17
N PRO A 54 6.38 -7.67 4.07
CA PRO A 54 6.80 -6.66 3.09
C PRO A 54 7.18 -5.31 3.71
N VAL A 55 6.41 -4.82 4.67
CA VAL A 55 6.63 -3.54 5.35
C VAL A 55 7.93 -3.53 6.15
N GLY A 56 8.16 -4.57 6.98
CA GLY A 56 9.38 -4.67 7.79
C GLY A 56 10.63 -4.85 6.93
N LEU A 57 10.55 -5.60 5.82
CA LEU A 57 11.65 -5.78 4.89
C LEU A 57 11.98 -4.49 4.12
N VAL A 58 10.97 -3.77 3.63
CA VAL A 58 11.17 -2.48 2.97
C VAL A 58 11.80 -1.48 3.94
N LEU A 59 11.28 -1.38 5.16
CA LEU A 59 11.86 -0.51 6.18
C LEU A 59 13.33 -0.86 6.46
N SER A 60 13.65 -2.15 6.60
CA SER A 60 15.03 -2.59 6.84
C SER A 60 15.98 -2.23 5.70
N ILE A 61 15.54 -2.39 4.45
CA ILE A 61 16.34 -2.05 3.27
C ILE A 61 16.58 -0.54 3.19
N LEU A 62 15.53 0.26 3.37
CA LEU A 62 15.64 1.72 3.32
C LEU A 62 16.54 2.26 4.44
N LEU A 63 16.40 1.77 5.68
CA LEU A 63 17.28 2.14 6.79
C LEU A 63 18.73 1.76 6.49
N THR A 64 18.96 0.57 5.94
CA THR A 64 20.30 0.09 5.57
C THR A 64 20.92 0.97 4.48
N LYS A 65 20.15 1.34 3.44
CA LYS A 65 20.62 2.30 2.42
C LYS A 65 20.98 3.65 3.04
N LEU A 66 20.21 4.12 4.00
CA LEU A 66 20.51 5.34 4.76
C LEU A 66 21.64 5.18 5.79
N GLY A 67 22.33 4.03 5.83
CA GLY A 67 23.47 3.77 6.72
C GLY A 67 23.09 3.44 8.17
N ILE A 68 21.84 3.07 8.43
CA ILE A 68 21.35 2.70 9.76
C ILE A 68 21.34 1.17 9.94
N ASN A 69 22.08 0.68 10.92
CA ASN A 69 22.03 -0.73 11.28
C ASN A 69 20.71 -1.08 11.95
N CYS A 70 20.05 -2.13 11.48
CA CYS A 70 18.82 -2.62 12.07
C CYS A 70 18.83 -4.17 12.18
N THR A 71 18.03 -4.68 13.10
CA THR A 71 17.81 -6.12 13.28
C THR A 71 16.34 -6.43 12.99
N VAL A 72 16.08 -7.44 12.15
CA VAL A 72 14.72 -7.90 11.85
C VAL A 72 14.49 -9.22 12.58
N LEU A 73 13.43 -9.26 13.39
CA LEU A 73 12.97 -10.48 14.07
C LEU A 73 11.72 -11.02 13.37
N GLU A 74 11.77 -12.30 13.00
CA GLU A 74 10.64 -13.01 12.41
C GLU A 74 10.29 -14.24 13.26
N ARG A 75 8.99 -14.41 13.52
CA ARG A 75 8.49 -15.55 14.31
C ARG A 75 8.60 -16.87 13.55
N ASN A 76 8.36 -16.83 12.25
CA ASN A 76 8.35 -18.01 11.40
C ASN A 76 9.75 -18.32 10.87
N LYS A 77 10.14 -19.59 10.85
CA LYS A 77 11.44 -20.04 10.29
C LYS A 77 11.55 -19.89 8.78
N ALA A 78 10.41 -19.87 8.09
CA ALA A 78 10.33 -19.77 6.64
C ALA A 78 9.22 -18.80 6.25
N PHE A 79 9.29 -18.29 5.01
CA PHE A 79 8.21 -17.51 4.43
C PHE A 79 6.92 -18.33 4.36
N SER A 80 5.77 -17.66 4.50
CA SER A 80 4.47 -18.31 4.30
C SER A 80 4.44 -18.95 2.92
N LYS A 81 3.99 -20.22 2.88
CA LYS A 81 3.68 -20.88 1.60
C LYS A 81 2.35 -20.40 1.04
N HIS A 82 1.44 -19.97 1.91
CA HIS A 82 0.15 -19.42 1.53
C HIS A 82 0.38 -18.06 0.85
N PRO A 83 0.01 -17.88 -0.41
CA PRO A 83 0.07 -16.59 -1.08
C PRO A 83 -0.77 -15.56 -0.34
N GLN A 84 -0.22 -14.38 -0.17
CA GLN A 84 -0.90 -13.27 0.48
C GLN A 84 -1.05 -12.13 -0.52
N ALA A 85 -0.69 -10.93 -0.13
CA ALA A 85 -0.74 -9.77 -0.97
C ALA A 85 0.02 -9.91 -2.30
N HIS A 86 -0.58 -9.51 -3.42
CA HIS A 86 0.05 -9.55 -4.75
C HIS A 86 -0.23 -8.32 -5.63
N PHE A 87 -1.10 -7.40 -5.19
CA PHE A 87 -1.29 -6.13 -5.88
C PHE A 87 -0.32 -5.07 -5.35
N ILE A 88 0.42 -4.45 -6.25
CA ILE A 88 1.36 -3.38 -5.95
C ILE A 88 0.91 -2.15 -6.73
N ASN A 89 0.52 -1.08 -6.02
CA ASN A 89 0.10 0.15 -6.67
C ASN A 89 1.29 0.99 -7.17
N ASN A 90 0.99 2.02 -7.95
CA ASN A 90 2.00 2.87 -8.57
C ASN A 90 2.93 3.52 -7.54
N ARG A 91 2.40 4.00 -6.40
CA ARG A 91 3.23 4.62 -5.35
C ARG A 91 4.21 3.64 -4.72
N SER A 92 3.79 2.40 -4.49
CA SER A 92 4.69 1.35 -4.00
C SER A 92 5.76 0.98 -5.02
N MET A 93 5.42 0.96 -6.32
CA MET A 93 6.40 0.74 -7.40
C MET A 93 7.45 1.85 -7.46
N GLU A 94 7.07 3.11 -7.23
CA GLU A 94 8.03 4.22 -7.14
C GLU A 94 9.00 4.06 -5.97
N ILE A 95 8.50 3.66 -4.79
CA ILE A 95 9.35 3.35 -3.63
C ILE A 95 10.30 2.19 -3.95
N PHE A 96 9.82 1.17 -4.66
CA PHE A 96 10.64 0.02 -5.06
C PHE A 96 11.72 0.34 -6.09
N ARG A 97 11.56 1.39 -6.91
CA ARG A 97 12.63 1.89 -7.80
C ARG A 97 13.89 2.29 -7.02
N LYS A 98 13.76 2.64 -5.75
CA LYS A 98 14.89 2.93 -4.86
C LYS A 98 15.63 1.68 -4.36
N ILE A 99 15.13 0.48 -4.69
CA ILE A 99 15.72 -0.81 -4.36
C ILE A 99 16.21 -1.47 -5.63
N ASP A 100 17.52 -1.52 -5.80
CA ASP A 100 18.18 -1.93 -7.06
C ASP A 100 17.68 -3.29 -7.55
N GLY A 101 17.19 -3.37 -8.77
CA GLY A 101 16.73 -4.58 -9.46
C GLY A 101 15.37 -5.12 -8.97
N LEU A 102 14.72 -4.49 -7.98
CA LEU A 102 13.45 -5.00 -7.44
C LEU A 102 12.29 -4.79 -8.41
N VAL A 103 12.20 -3.62 -9.04
CA VAL A 103 11.14 -3.30 -10.02
C VAL A 103 11.23 -4.23 -11.23
N GLU A 104 12.41 -4.43 -11.76
CA GLU A 104 12.67 -5.31 -12.89
C GLU A 104 12.30 -6.76 -12.58
N GLU A 105 12.58 -7.23 -11.36
CA GLU A 105 12.23 -8.58 -10.94
C GLU A 105 10.70 -8.72 -10.75
N ILE A 106 10.03 -7.70 -10.20
CA ILE A 106 8.57 -7.67 -10.07
C ILE A 106 7.94 -7.73 -11.47
N GLN A 107 8.36 -6.86 -12.40
CA GLN A 107 7.84 -6.80 -13.76
C GLN A 107 8.07 -8.11 -14.53
N ARG A 108 9.27 -8.71 -14.40
CA ARG A 108 9.57 -10.01 -15.01
C ARG A 108 8.72 -11.15 -14.46
N SER A 109 8.30 -11.04 -13.19
CA SER A 109 7.49 -12.05 -12.51
C SER A 109 5.99 -11.86 -12.72
N GLN A 110 5.57 -10.77 -13.34
CA GLN A 110 4.16 -10.51 -13.63
C GLN A 110 3.66 -11.44 -14.75
N PRO A 111 2.44 -11.99 -14.63
CA PRO A 111 1.79 -12.63 -15.76
C PRO A 111 1.44 -11.58 -16.84
N PRO A 112 1.16 -12.02 -18.09
CA PRO A 112 0.68 -11.12 -19.13
C PRO A 112 -0.54 -10.31 -18.68
N VAL A 113 -0.57 -9.01 -19.02
CA VAL A 113 -1.61 -8.06 -18.57
C VAL A 113 -3.02 -8.56 -18.92
N ASP A 114 -3.20 -9.19 -20.07
CA ASP A 114 -4.48 -9.69 -20.53
C ASP A 114 -5.11 -10.76 -19.61
N LEU A 115 -4.28 -11.45 -18.82
CA LEU A 115 -4.74 -12.47 -17.88
C LEU A 115 -5.27 -11.91 -16.56
N TRP A 116 -4.72 -10.77 -16.09
CA TRP A 116 -5.00 -10.28 -14.74
C TRP A 116 -5.77 -8.94 -14.68
N ARG A 117 -6.05 -8.34 -15.82
CA ARG A 117 -6.77 -7.08 -15.88
C ARG A 117 -8.28 -7.19 -15.65
N LYS A 118 -8.87 -8.39 -15.77
CA LYS A 118 -10.33 -8.58 -15.67
C LYS A 118 -10.74 -9.34 -14.42
N PHE A 119 -11.78 -8.83 -13.75
CA PHE A 119 -12.57 -9.58 -12.80
C PHE A 119 -13.70 -10.26 -13.51
N ILE A 120 -13.87 -11.55 -13.28
CA ILE A 120 -14.89 -12.36 -13.90
C ILE A 120 -15.91 -12.75 -12.83
N TYR A 121 -17.16 -12.39 -13.07
CA TYR A 121 -18.30 -12.77 -12.26
C TYR A 121 -19.03 -13.87 -13.01
N CYS A 122 -19.19 -15.05 -12.41
CA CYS A 122 -19.73 -16.24 -13.08
C CYS A 122 -20.56 -17.12 -12.14
N THR A 123 -21.34 -18.02 -12.72
CA THR A 123 -22.08 -19.05 -11.96
C THR A 123 -21.18 -20.25 -11.60
N SER A 124 -20.22 -20.57 -12.45
CA SER A 124 -19.09 -21.47 -12.19
C SER A 124 -18.00 -21.14 -13.21
N LEU A 125 -16.79 -21.68 -13.07
CA LEU A 125 -15.71 -21.43 -14.05
C LEU A 125 -16.02 -22.05 -15.43
N SER A 126 -16.81 -23.11 -15.49
CA SER A 126 -17.34 -23.73 -16.72
C SER A 126 -18.76 -23.26 -17.08
N GLY A 127 -19.35 -22.37 -16.28
CA GLY A 127 -20.73 -21.90 -16.42
C GLY A 127 -20.85 -20.53 -17.06
N SER A 128 -22.03 -19.91 -16.88
CA SER A 128 -22.35 -18.62 -17.48
C SER A 128 -21.55 -17.50 -16.85
N ILE A 129 -20.95 -16.64 -17.67
CA ILE A 129 -20.34 -15.38 -17.25
C ILE A 129 -21.46 -14.36 -17.02
N LEU A 130 -21.61 -13.88 -15.80
CA LEU A 130 -22.58 -12.85 -15.40
C LEU A 130 -22.12 -11.45 -15.76
N GLY A 131 -20.81 -11.26 -15.89
CA GLY A 131 -20.16 -10.03 -16.29
C GLY A 131 -18.67 -10.05 -16.02
N SER A 132 -17.96 -9.07 -16.56
CA SER A 132 -16.55 -8.87 -16.27
C SER A 132 -16.24 -7.39 -16.13
N VAL A 133 -15.30 -7.07 -15.25
CA VAL A 133 -14.83 -5.70 -15.01
C VAL A 133 -13.33 -5.67 -15.19
N ASP A 134 -12.84 -4.69 -15.92
CA ASP A 134 -11.41 -4.51 -16.20
C ASP A 134 -10.75 -3.80 -15.02
N HIS A 135 -10.01 -4.54 -14.22
CA HIS A 135 -9.31 -4.03 -13.05
C HIS A 135 -8.00 -4.78 -12.78
N ILE A 136 -7.16 -4.17 -11.96
CA ILE A 136 -5.89 -4.74 -11.52
C ILE A 136 -5.92 -4.88 -9.99
N GLN A 137 -5.58 -6.05 -9.44
CA GLN A 137 -5.82 -6.39 -8.02
C GLN A 137 -4.69 -7.01 -7.20
N PRO A 138 -5.12 -7.45 -5.96
CA PRO A 138 -5.01 -6.93 -4.60
C PRO A 138 -4.12 -7.75 -3.63
N GLN A 139 -4.51 -7.78 -2.35
CA GLN A 139 -3.65 -7.99 -1.21
C GLN A 139 -4.14 -8.62 0.05
N ASP A 140 -3.29 -9.02 1.02
CA ASP A 140 -3.51 -9.12 2.47
C ASP A 140 -2.24 -9.13 3.32
N GLY A 141 -2.34 -8.73 4.59
CA GLY A 141 -1.25 -8.65 5.55
C GLY A 141 -1.54 -9.16 6.96
N ALA A 142 -0.51 -9.35 7.78
CA ALA A 142 -0.55 -9.85 9.15
C ALA A 142 0.20 -8.93 10.13
N GLY A 143 -0.25 -8.70 11.36
CA GLY A 143 0.51 -7.86 12.28
C GLY A 143 -0.09 -7.51 13.63
N SER A 144 -0.96 -8.36 14.21
CA SER A 144 -1.67 -8.02 15.45
C SER A 144 -0.88 -8.22 16.76
N THR A 145 0.24 -8.92 16.74
CA THR A 145 0.90 -9.42 17.97
C THR A 145 1.58 -8.32 18.79
N VAL A 146 2.36 -7.45 18.15
CA VAL A 146 3.15 -6.41 18.86
C VAL A 146 2.23 -5.35 19.49
N ARG A 147 1.21 -4.94 18.75
CA ARG A 147 0.23 -3.97 19.23
C ARG A 147 -0.42 -4.38 20.55
N LYS A 148 -0.80 -5.66 20.70
CA LYS A 148 -1.41 -6.18 21.94
C LYS A 148 -0.46 -6.08 23.14
N LEU A 149 0.84 -6.31 22.92
CA LEU A 149 1.86 -6.26 23.98
C LEU A 149 2.09 -4.83 24.52
N VAL A 150 1.88 -3.80 23.71
CA VAL A 150 2.04 -2.40 24.11
C VAL A 150 0.75 -1.72 24.57
N GLY A 151 -0.39 -2.45 24.58
CA GLY A 151 -1.68 -1.98 25.08
C GLY A 151 -2.35 -0.91 24.20
N ILE A 152 -2.08 -0.91 22.89
CA ILE A 152 -2.74 -0.02 21.93
C ILE A 152 -3.96 -0.74 21.35
N GLU A 153 -5.13 -0.11 21.44
CA GLU A 153 -6.37 -0.62 20.86
C GLU A 153 -6.53 -0.20 19.40
N MET A 154 -7.32 -1.01 18.67
CA MET A 154 -7.77 -0.69 17.32
C MET A 154 -9.20 -0.15 17.38
N ARG A 155 -9.46 0.91 16.61
CA ARG A 155 -10.79 1.49 16.44
C ARG A 155 -11.26 1.28 15.01
N GLY A 156 -12.53 0.86 14.86
CA GLY A 156 -13.15 0.61 13.57
C GLY A 156 -14.11 -0.57 13.60
N GLU A 157 -14.51 -1.03 12.42
CA GLU A 157 -15.44 -2.15 12.26
C GLU A 157 -14.68 -3.49 12.36
N LYS A 158 -15.12 -4.34 13.28
CA LYS A 158 -14.58 -5.68 13.54
C LYS A 158 -15.47 -6.75 12.93
N ASP A 159 -14.85 -7.88 12.58
CA ASP A 159 -15.56 -9.10 12.14
C ASP A 159 -16.55 -8.85 10.99
N LEU A 160 -16.16 -8.02 10.01
CA LEU A 160 -16.97 -7.68 8.83
C LEU A 160 -17.39 -8.94 8.06
N GLN A 161 -16.47 -9.87 7.87
CA GLN A 161 -16.73 -11.16 7.24
C GLN A 161 -15.72 -12.19 7.73
N LYS A 162 -16.18 -13.45 7.88
CA LYS A 162 -15.34 -14.61 8.18
C LYS A 162 -15.21 -15.46 6.95
N LEU A 163 -13.97 -15.79 6.59
CA LEU A 163 -13.62 -16.54 5.39
C LEU A 163 -12.72 -17.72 5.75
N VAL A 164 -12.80 -18.77 4.96
CA VAL A 164 -11.78 -19.81 4.89
C VAL A 164 -10.99 -19.59 3.61
N SER A 165 -9.68 -19.47 3.75
CA SER A 165 -8.75 -19.33 2.64
C SER A 165 -8.06 -20.67 2.40
N VAL A 166 -8.27 -21.25 1.21
CA VAL A 166 -7.76 -22.55 0.79
C VAL A 166 -6.69 -22.33 -0.28
N HIS A 167 -5.45 -22.65 0.04
CA HIS A 167 -4.34 -22.65 -0.92
C HIS A 167 -4.15 -24.03 -1.51
N PHE A 168 -4.19 -24.16 -2.82
CA PHE A 168 -4.07 -25.41 -3.52
C PHE A 168 -3.39 -25.29 -4.88
N PHE A 169 -2.95 -26.44 -5.41
CA PHE A 169 -2.46 -26.58 -6.78
C PHE A 169 -3.37 -27.47 -7.60
N SER A 170 -3.57 -27.13 -8.86
CA SER A 170 -4.16 -27.94 -9.92
C SER A 170 -3.69 -27.42 -11.27
N ARG A 171 -2.87 -28.18 -11.97
CA ARG A 171 -2.37 -27.82 -13.30
C ARG A 171 -3.47 -27.94 -14.35
N ASP A 172 -4.34 -28.93 -14.20
CA ASP A 172 -5.47 -29.14 -15.09
C ASP A 172 -6.43 -27.95 -15.04
N LEU A 173 -6.71 -27.43 -13.85
CA LEU A 173 -7.50 -26.19 -13.69
C LEU A 173 -6.78 -24.99 -14.30
N GLY A 174 -5.47 -24.88 -14.11
CA GLY A 174 -4.68 -23.80 -14.68
C GLY A 174 -4.72 -23.79 -16.21
N GLN A 175 -4.56 -24.95 -16.82
CA GLN A 175 -4.65 -25.13 -18.27
C GLN A 175 -6.07 -24.85 -18.78
N PHE A 176 -7.09 -25.38 -18.12
CA PHE A 176 -8.50 -25.11 -18.45
C PHE A 176 -8.80 -23.61 -18.49
N LEU A 177 -8.34 -22.85 -17.48
CA LEU A 177 -8.56 -21.40 -17.44
C LEU A 177 -7.78 -20.66 -18.53
N LEU A 178 -6.58 -21.11 -18.88
CA LEU A 178 -5.82 -20.50 -19.97
C LEU A 178 -6.48 -20.69 -21.35
N GLU A 179 -7.16 -21.81 -21.54
CA GLU A 179 -7.79 -22.18 -22.82
C GLU A 179 -9.21 -21.64 -22.97
N GLU A 180 -10.04 -21.75 -21.92
CA GLU A 180 -11.48 -21.51 -22.02
C GLU A 180 -11.90 -20.14 -21.44
N ASN A 181 -11.37 -19.78 -20.28
CA ASN A 181 -11.77 -18.58 -19.56
C ASN A 181 -10.55 -17.88 -18.94
N PRO A 182 -9.69 -17.24 -19.74
CA PRO A 182 -8.46 -16.63 -19.24
C PRO A 182 -8.76 -15.50 -18.25
N GLY A 183 -8.30 -15.67 -17.03
CA GLY A 183 -8.48 -14.70 -15.94
C GLY A 183 -7.75 -15.13 -14.68
N MET A 184 -7.55 -14.19 -13.75
CA MET A 184 -6.85 -14.46 -12.48
C MET A 184 -7.71 -14.21 -11.25
N LEU A 185 -8.91 -13.62 -11.41
CA LEU A 185 -9.84 -13.40 -10.32
C LEU A 185 -11.28 -13.66 -10.74
N PHE A 186 -11.89 -14.60 -10.03
CA PHE A 186 -13.25 -15.08 -10.32
C PHE A 186 -14.11 -14.94 -9.07
N PHE A 187 -15.21 -14.22 -9.19
CA PHE A 187 -16.30 -14.20 -8.21
C PHE A 187 -17.36 -15.19 -8.66
N ILE A 188 -17.50 -16.27 -7.91
CA ILE A 188 -18.32 -17.42 -8.30
C ILE A 188 -19.56 -17.46 -7.42
N PHE A 189 -20.74 -17.47 -8.05
CA PHE A 189 -22.04 -17.47 -7.40
C PHE A 189 -22.89 -18.62 -7.96
N ASN A 190 -22.99 -19.72 -7.26
CA ASN A 190 -23.87 -20.80 -7.65
C ASN A 190 -24.73 -21.32 -6.50
N THR A 191 -25.66 -22.23 -6.82
CA THR A 191 -26.62 -22.79 -5.86
C THR A 191 -25.96 -23.62 -4.75
N GLU A 192 -24.75 -24.12 -4.99
CA GLU A 192 -24.05 -25.03 -4.09
C GLU A 192 -23.09 -24.27 -3.16
N ALA A 193 -22.38 -23.27 -3.70
CA ALA A 193 -21.38 -22.52 -2.98
C ALA A 193 -21.17 -21.12 -3.57
N ILE A 194 -20.58 -20.24 -2.78
CA ILE A 194 -20.12 -18.92 -3.18
C ILE A 194 -18.63 -18.84 -2.81
N GLY A 195 -17.82 -18.31 -3.69
CA GLY A 195 -16.40 -18.16 -3.42
C GLY A 195 -15.71 -17.18 -4.36
N VAL A 196 -14.52 -16.75 -3.94
CA VAL A 196 -13.61 -15.94 -4.74
C VAL A 196 -12.38 -16.77 -5.02
N LEU A 197 -12.15 -17.11 -6.29
CA LEU A 197 -10.94 -17.80 -6.72
C LEU A 197 -9.93 -16.82 -7.26
N VAL A 198 -8.73 -16.87 -6.72
CA VAL A 198 -7.57 -16.08 -7.14
C VAL A 198 -6.54 -17.03 -7.74
N ALA A 199 -6.19 -16.86 -8.99
CA ALA A 199 -5.06 -17.55 -9.60
C ALA A 199 -3.78 -16.75 -9.34
N HIS A 200 -2.79 -17.37 -8.69
CA HIS A 200 -1.48 -16.78 -8.46
C HIS A 200 -0.49 -17.11 -9.57
N ASP A 201 -0.61 -18.30 -10.14
CA ASP A 201 0.18 -18.72 -11.29
C ASP A 201 -0.62 -19.78 -12.07
N LEU A 202 -1.23 -19.37 -13.18
CA LEU A 202 -2.02 -20.27 -14.03
C LEU A 202 -1.19 -21.39 -14.66
N ARG A 203 0.07 -21.13 -14.99
CA ARG A 203 0.96 -22.12 -15.61
C ARG A 203 1.42 -23.19 -14.64
N GLN A 204 1.62 -22.82 -13.37
CA GLN A 204 1.93 -23.78 -12.31
C GLN A 204 0.67 -24.35 -11.67
N GLY A 205 -0.49 -23.76 -11.93
CA GLY A 205 -1.77 -24.13 -11.34
C GLY A 205 -1.87 -23.74 -9.86
N GLU A 206 -1.30 -22.59 -9.44
CA GLU A 206 -1.35 -22.13 -8.06
C GLU A 206 -2.56 -21.24 -7.81
N PHE A 207 -3.41 -21.62 -6.85
CA PHE A 207 -4.67 -20.94 -6.56
C PHE A 207 -4.88 -20.70 -5.07
N VAL A 208 -5.64 -19.65 -4.77
CA VAL A 208 -6.27 -19.43 -3.47
C VAL A 208 -7.78 -19.27 -3.67
N LEU A 209 -8.56 -20.07 -2.96
CA LEU A 209 -10.01 -19.96 -2.91
C LEU A 209 -10.43 -19.41 -1.56
N GLN A 210 -11.21 -18.34 -1.58
CA GLN A 210 -11.79 -17.73 -0.39
C GLN A 210 -13.28 -18.04 -0.32
N ILE A 211 -13.72 -18.66 0.77
CA ILE A 211 -15.10 -19.12 0.97
C ILE A 211 -15.65 -18.46 2.23
N PRO A 212 -16.77 -17.71 2.16
CA PRO A 212 -17.42 -17.19 3.35
C PRO A 212 -18.02 -18.32 4.20
N PHE A 213 -17.88 -18.23 5.52
CA PHE A 213 -18.51 -19.13 6.46
C PHE A 213 -19.15 -18.39 7.63
N TYR A 214 -20.15 -19.01 8.25
CA TYR A 214 -21.04 -18.36 9.20
C TYR A 214 -21.13 -19.13 10.52
N PRO A 215 -20.26 -18.85 11.52
CA PRO A 215 -20.39 -19.45 12.86
C PRO A 215 -21.66 -18.97 13.57
N PRO A 216 -22.26 -19.79 14.44
CA PRO A 216 -21.82 -21.12 14.87
C PRO A 216 -22.31 -22.28 13.99
N GLN A 217 -23.03 -22.01 12.88
CA GLN A 217 -23.59 -23.03 12.01
C GLN A 217 -22.53 -23.79 11.22
N GLN A 218 -21.50 -23.06 10.82
CA GLN A 218 -20.29 -23.60 10.24
C GLN A 218 -19.12 -23.28 11.15
N THR A 219 -18.27 -24.25 11.35
CA THR A 219 -17.01 -24.10 12.09
C THR A 219 -15.84 -24.27 11.14
N PHE A 220 -14.65 -23.85 11.55
CA PHE A 220 -13.46 -24.03 10.72
C PHE A 220 -13.15 -25.52 10.47
N GLU A 221 -13.50 -26.38 11.40
CA GLU A 221 -13.32 -27.84 11.34
C GLU A 221 -14.17 -28.49 10.24
N ASP A 222 -15.25 -27.86 9.79
CA ASP A 222 -16.06 -28.34 8.67
C ASP A 222 -15.31 -28.27 7.31
N PHE A 223 -14.22 -27.48 7.24
CA PHE A 223 -13.40 -27.27 6.05
C PHE A 223 -12.16 -28.17 6.03
N SER A 224 -12.36 -29.48 6.10
CA SER A 224 -11.29 -30.45 5.86
C SER A 224 -10.82 -30.42 4.40
N SER A 225 -9.61 -30.95 4.11
CA SER A 225 -9.09 -31.01 2.72
C SER A 225 -10.07 -31.66 1.76
N LYS A 226 -10.71 -32.76 2.16
CA LYS A 226 -11.73 -33.46 1.35
C LYS A 226 -13.01 -32.63 1.14
N ALA A 227 -13.42 -31.83 2.14
CA ALA A 227 -14.55 -30.92 2.00
C ALA A 227 -14.22 -29.76 1.05
N CYS A 228 -13.01 -29.21 1.15
CA CYS A 228 -12.53 -28.14 0.27
C CYS A 228 -12.36 -28.62 -1.18
N GLU A 229 -11.84 -29.83 -1.40
CA GLU A 229 -11.74 -30.44 -2.74
C GLU A 229 -13.11 -30.54 -3.42
N LYS A 230 -14.13 -31.04 -2.70
CA LYS A 230 -15.51 -31.07 -3.20
C LYS A 230 -16.08 -29.68 -3.48
N LEU A 231 -15.77 -28.69 -2.63
CA LEU A 231 -16.22 -27.30 -2.83
C LEU A 231 -15.53 -26.68 -4.06
N ILE A 232 -14.25 -26.96 -4.28
CA ILE A 232 -13.53 -26.56 -5.49
C ILE A 232 -14.25 -27.12 -6.73
N GLY A 233 -14.52 -28.43 -6.77
CA GLY A 233 -15.24 -29.06 -7.89
C GLY A 233 -16.61 -28.42 -8.16
N LYS A 234 -17.37 -28.10 -7.10
CA LYS A 234 -18.67 -27.42 -7.21
C LYS A 234 -18.58 -26.00 -7.74
N LEU A 235 -17.59 -25.24 -7.29
CA LEU A 235 -17.36 -23.84 -7.72
C LEU A 235 -16.79 -23.79 -9.15
N VAL A 236 -15.94 -24.73 -9.50
CA VAL A 236 -15.43 -24.85 -10.87
C VAL A 236 -16.51 -25.36 -11.83
N GLY A 237 -17.45 -26.16 -11.35
CA GLY A 237 -18.47 -26.84 -12.15
C GLY A 237 -17.97 -28.14 -12.84
N ARG A 238 -16.76 -28.59 -12.44
CA ARG A 238 -16.07 -29.78 -12.95
C ARG A 238 -15.12 -30.32 -11.88
N GLU A 239 -14.98 -31.64 -11.80
CA GLU A 239 -13.99 -32.27 -10.94
C GLU A 239 -12.62 -32.37 -11.65
N PHE A 240 -11.54 -32.12 -10.91
CA PHE A 240 -10.17 -32.31 -11.34
C PHE A 240 -9.49 -33.30 -10.40
N GLY A 241 -8.75 -34.25 -10.96
CA GLY A 241 -8.09 -35.30 -10.22
C GLY A 241 -6.73 -34.89 -9.62
N ASP A 242 -6.23 -33.71 -9.97
CA ASP A 242 -4.90 -33.22 -9.58
C ASP A 242 -4.93 -32.11 -8.52
N VAL A 243 -6.07 -31.92 -7.82
CA VAL A 243 -6.19 -30.91 -6.77
C VAL A 243 -5.36 -31.31 -5.55
N ASP A 244 -4.31 -30.54 -5.27
CA ASP A 244 -3.43 -30.72 -4.11
C ASP A 244 -3.59 -29.54 -3.14
N ILE A 245 -4.23 -29.77 -1.99
CA ILE A 245 -4.48 -28.75 -0.98
C ILE A 245 -3.27 -28.60 -0.07
N ILE A 246 -2.62 -27.47 -0.14
CA ILE A 246 -1.40 -27.14 0.59
C ILE A 246 -1.69 -26.63 1.99
N ASP A 247 -2.72 -25.76 2.14
CA ASP A 247 -2.98 -25.08 3.41
C ASP A 247 -4.42 -24.54 3.45
N ILE A 248 -5.04 -24.61 4.63
CA ILE A 248 -6.38 -24.09 4.89
C ILE A 248 -6.29 -23.19 6.12
N LYS A 249 -6.70 -21.94 6.00
CA LYS A 249 -6.64 -20.95 7.07
C LYS A 249 -7.94 -20.21 7.27
N PRO A 250 -8.37 -19.97 8.53
CA PRO A 250 -9.43 -19.01 8.79
C PRO A 250 -8.87 -17.59 8.63
N TRP A 251 -9.68 -16.73 8.07
CA TRP A 251 -9.38 -15.32 7.93
C TRP A 251 -10.58 -14.47 8.29
N ILE A 252 -10.34 -13.40 9.03
CA ILE A 252 -11.38 -12.48 9.49
C ILE A 252 -11.07 -11.10 8.97
N MET A 253 -12.01 -10.53 8.24
CA MET A 253 -11.91 -9.19 7.68
C MET A 253 -12.21 -8.13 8.73
N HIS A 254 -11.37 -7.10 8.79
CA HIS A 254 -11.52 -5.95 9.67
C HIS A 254 -11.26 -4.65 8.92
N ALA A 255 -11.87 -3.57 9.41
CA ALA A 255 -11.60 -2.20 8.95
C ALA A 255 -11.24 -1.35 10.19
N GLU A 256 -9.98 -1.33 10.57
CA GLU A 256 -9.55 -0.76 11.85
C GLU A 256 -8.21 0.00 11.73
N VAL A 257 -8.08 1.06 12.53
CA VAL A 257 -6.85 1.83 12.68
C VAL A 257 -6.47 1.90 14.16
N ALA A 258 -5.19 1.80 14.49
CA ALA A 258 -4.68 1.91 15.84
C ALA A 258 -4.92 3.32 16.42
N GLU A 259 -5.26 3.40 17.69
CA GLU A 259 -5.48 4.69 18.37
C GLU A 259 -4.25 5.59 18.33
N ARG A 260 -3.07 4.99 18.39
CA ARG A 260 -1.77 5.65 18.30
C ARG A 260 -0.81 4.80 17.48
N PHE A 261 0.04 5.44 16.70
CA PHE A 261 1.11 4.78 15.95
C PHE A 261 2.44 4.81 16.71
N ILE A 262 2.53 5.68 17.71
CA ILE A 262 3.73 5.91 18.50
C ILE A 262 3.43 5.77 19.99
N CYS A 263 4.34 5.13 20.73
CA CYS A 263 4.26 5.04 22.18
C CYS A 263 5.63 4.94 22.85
N ARG A 264 5.63 4.92 24.19
CA ARG A 264 6.82 4.78 25.02
C ARG A 264 7.91 5.83 24.72
N GLY A 265 7.52 7.12 24.64
CA GLY A 265 8.45 8.21 24.35
C GLY A 265 9.11 8.08 22.97
N SER A 266 8.31 7.78 21.96
CA SER A 266 8.72 7.59 20.55
C SER A 266 9.72 6.43 20.32
N ARG A 267 9.78 5.45 21.24
CA ARG A 267 10.66 4.27 21.11
C ARG A 267 9.99 3.09 20.45
N ILE A 268 8.64 3.06 20.40
CA ILE A 268 7.87 2.00 19.75
C ILE A 268 6.97 2.65 18.70
N LEU A 269 7.12 2.19 17.46
CA LEU A 269 6.42 2.70 16.28
C LEU A 269 5.68 1.54 15.62
N LEU A 270 4.42 1.75 15.27
CA LEU A 270 3.58 0.78 14.56
C LEU A 270 3.51 1.17 13.09
N ALA A 271 3.64 0.19 12.19
CA ALA A 271 3.52 0.38 10.74
C ALA A 271 2.80 -0.82 10.10
N GLY A 272 2.16 -0.60 8.95
CA GLY A 272 1.39 -1.61 8.25
C GLY A 272 0.29 -2.20 9.11
N ASP A 273 0.05 -3.51 9.03
CA ASP A 273 -1.03 -4.21 9.75
C ASP A 273 -0.97 -4.09 11.29
N ALA A 274 0.18 -3.70 11.84
CA ALA A 274 0.27 -3.36 13.25
C ALA A 274 -0.44 -2.03 13.56
N ALA A 275 -0.51 -1.10 12.60
CA ALA A 275 -1.11 0.22 12.73
C ALA A 275 -2.53 0.28 12.14
N HIS A 276 -2.81 -0.45 11.07
CA HIS A 276 -4.09 -0.41 10.35
C HIS A 276 -4.39 -1.73 9.64
N ARG A 277 -5.66 -2.09 9.58
CA ARG A 277 -6.16 -3.27 8.85
C ARG A 277 -7.32 -2.84 7.98
N PHE A 278 -7.26 -3.19 6.71
CA PHE A 278 -8.28 -2.84 5.72
C PHE A 278 -8.98 -4.08 5.18
N PRO A 279 -10.25 -3.98 4.74
CA PRO A 279 -10.80 -4.92 3.79
C PRO A 279 -9.88 -5.07 2.56
N PRO A 280 -9.82 -6.25 1.90
CA PRO A 280 -8.96 -6.46 0.73
C PRO A 280 -9.42 -5.65 -0.48
N ALA A 281 -10.63 -5.09 -0.40
CA ALA A 281 -11.25 -4.28 -1.44
C ALA A 281 -10.43 -3.01 -1.72
N GLY A 282 -9.70 -3.00 -2.83
CA GLY A 282 -8.87 -1.89 -3.28
C GLY A 282 -7.36 -2.05 -3.03
N GLY A 283 -6.91 -3.16 -2.43
CA GLY A 283 -5.48 -3.46 -2.28
C GLY A 283 -4.69 -2.47 -1.41
N PHE A 284 -5.31 -1.82 -0.45
CA PHE A 284 -4.67 -0.74 0.33
C PHE A 284 -3.67 -1.22 1.38
N GLY A 285 -3.83 -2.42 1.96
CA GLY A 285 -3.10 -2.86 3.16
C GLY A 285 -1.57 -2.80 3.01
N MET A 286 -0.97 -3.63 2.16
CA MET A 286 0.48 -3.68 1.94
C MET A 286 0.99 -2.34 1.39
N ASN A 287 0.28 -1.74 0.45
CA ASN A 287 0.70 -0.49 -0.20
C ASN A 287 0.77 0.67 0.80
N THR A 288 -0.22 0.83 1.67
CA THR A 288 -0.17 1.82 2.77
C THR A 288 0.97 1.53 3.73
N GLY A 289 1.21 0.25 4.07
CA GLY A 289 2.32 -0.14 4.93
C GLY A 289 3.70 0.10 4.31
N ILE A 290 3.88 -0.08 2.99
CA ILE A 290 5.12 0.28 2.27
C ILE A 290 5.36 1.79 2.34
N GLN A 291 4.31 2.59 2.18
CA GLN A 291 4.39 4.04 2.33
C GLN A 291 4.70 4.46 3.77
N ASP A 292 4.18 3.73 4.78
CA ASP A 292 4.56 3.94 6.18
C ASP A 292 6.08 3.73 6.37
N ALA A 293 6.61 2.63 5.84
CA ALA A 293 8.04 2.32 5.91
C ALA A 293 8.88 3.40 5.25
N HIS A 294 8.44 3.92 4.10
CA HIS A 294 9.13 4.97 3.37
C HIS A 294 9.15 6.32 4.14
N ASN A 295 8.01 6.73 4.67
CA ASN A 295 7.89 7.93 5.50
C ASN A 295 8.71 7.83 6.79
N LEU A 296 8.76 6.63 7.39
CA LEU A 296 9.40 6.40 8.68
C LEU A 296 10.93 6.27 8.57
N ALA A 297 11.44 5.70 7.47
CA ALA A 297 12.86 5.38 7.32
C ALA A 297 13.77 6.61 7.46
N TRP A 298 13.49 7.69 6.74
CA TRP A 298 14.31 8.91 6.80
C TRP A 298 14.18 9.62 8.16
N LYS A 299 13.02 9.56 8.81
CA LYS A 299 12.79 10.16 10.14
C LYS A 299 13.59 9.44 11.22
N ILE A 300 13.58 8.11 11.20
CA ILE A 300 14.44 7.31 12.09
C ILE A 300 15.91 7.60 11.82
N ALA A 301 16.31 7.62 10.55
CA ALA A 301 17.69 7.92 10.18
C ALA A 301 18.13 9.32 10.62
N SER A 302 17.28 10.34 10.49
CA SER A 302 17.54 11.69 10.96
C SER A 302 17.79 11.75 12.46
N VAL A 303 16.96 11.07 13.24
CA VAL A 303 17.09 11.03 14.71
C VAL A 303 18.35 10.28 15.14
N ILE A 304 18.63 9.12 14.55
CA ILE A 304 19.81 8.31 14.92
C ILE A 304 21.11 9.01 14.52
N LYS A 305 21.10 9.74 13.41
CA LYS A 305 22.28 10.54 12.96
C LYS A 305 22.42 11.87 13.70
N GLY A 306 21.50 12.22 14.59
CA GLY A 306 21.53 13.50 15.33
C GLY A 306 21.09 14.71 14.51
N ILE A 307 20.57 14.51 13.28
CA ILE A 307 20.09 15.60 12.41
C ILE A 307 18.79 16.22 12.96
N ALA A 308 17.99 15.42 13.68
CA ALA A 308 16.73 15.87 14.25
C ALA A 308 16.52 15.30 15.66
N PRO A 309 15.79 16.00 16.55
CA PRO A 309 15.42 15.49 17.87
C PRO A 309 14.40 14.36 17.76
N THR A 310 14.30 13.55 18.81
CA THR A 310 13.36 12.40 18.86
C THR A 310 11.89 12.81 18.65
N SER A 311 11.52 14.05 18.98
CA SER A 311 10.19 14.62 18.75
C SER A 311 9.78 14.63 17.28
N MET A 312 10.73 14.65 16.35
CA MET A 312 10.47 14.52 14.90
C MET A 312 9.69 13.26 14.55
N LEU A 313 9.90 12.16 15.28
CA LEU A 313 9.18 10.90 15.04
C LEU A 313 7.66 11.07 15.23
N ASN A 314 7.19 12.05 16.02
CA ASN A 314 5.77 12.31 16.19
C ASN A 314 5.09 12.71 14.87
N THR A 315 5.85 13.32 13.95
CA THR A 315 5.33 13.68 12.62
C THR A 315 4.93 12.47 11.79
N TYR A 316 5.48 11.29 12.08
CA TYR A 316 5.05 10.04 11.43
C TYR A 316 3.56 9.73 11.71
N GLU A 317 3.13 9.79 12.97
CA GLU A 317 1.72 9.58 13.32
C GLU A 317 0.84 10.69 12.74
N ILE A 318 1.28 11.95 12.83
CA ILE A 318 0.54 13.11 12.32
C ILE A 318 0.30 12.99 10.81
N GLU A 319 1.27 12.51 10.06
CA GLU A 319 1.18 12.36 8.60
C GLU A 319 0.46 11.05 8.19
N ARG A 320 0.79 9.91 8.79
CA ARG A 320 0.35 8.61 8.29
C ARG A 320 -0.99 8.14 8.82
N LYS A 321 -1.36 8.51 10.04
CA LYS A 321 -2.65 8.11 10.62
C LYS A 321 -3.87 8.68 9.89
N PRO A 322 -3.91 9.96 9.46
CA PRO A 322 -5.00 10.47 8.63
C PRO A 322 -5.16 9.69 7.31
N ILE A 323 -4.03 9.34 6.66
CA ILE A 323 -4.05 8.54 5.42
C ILE A 323 -4.60 7.13 5.69
N ALA A 324 -4.19 6.49 6.78
CA ALA A 324 -4.72 5.18 7.17
C ALA A 324 -6.23 5.23 7.45
N LEU A 325 -6.73 6.26 8.14
CA LEU A 325 -8.15 6.48 8.39
C LEU A 325 -8.92 6.69 7.07
N PHE A 326 -8.37 7.48 6.16
CA PHE A 326 -8.97 7.71 4.84
C PHE A 326 -9.04 6.40 4.04
N ASN A 327 -7.92 5.68 3.92
CA ASN A 327 -7.85 4.41 3.20
C ASN A 327 -8.74 3.33 3.82
N THR A 328 -8.89 3.31 5.16
CA THR A 328 -9.84 2.41 5.83
C THR A 328 -11.27 2.67 5.39
N ARG A 329 -11.68 3.95 5.36
CA ARG A 329 -13.02 4.34 4.89
C ARG A 329 -13.22 4.01 3.42
N LEU A 330 -12.26 4.35 2.57
CA LEU A 330 -12.32 4.07 1.14
C LEU A 330 -12.40 2.57 0.85
N SER A 331 -11.61 1.74 1.52
CA SER A 331 -11.65 0.29 1.37
C SER A 331 -12.98 -0.32 1.85
N LEU A 332 -13.56 0.23 2.92
CA LEU A 332 -14.86 -0.20 3.42
C LEU A 332 -15.98 0.14 2.44
N GLU A 333 -15.95 1.33 1.85
CA GLU A 333 -16.93 1.74 0.85
C GLU A 333 -16.80 0.93 -0.45
N ASN A 334 -15.57 0.66 -0.87
CA ASN A 334 -15.31 -0.22 -2.00
C ASN A 334 -15.75 -1.68 -1.73
N TYR A 335 -15.62 -2.14 -0.50
CA TYR A 335 -16.18 -3.42 -0.07
C TYR A 335 -17.71 -3.43 -0.15
N LYS A 336 -18.38 -2.37 0.31
CA LYS A 336 -19.84 -2.20 0.18
C LYS A 336 -20.28 -2.19 -1.29
N ALA A 337 -19.51 -1.52 -2.15
CA ALA A 337 -19.73 -1.53 -3.60
C ALA A 337 -19.59 -2.95 -4.19
N ALA A 338 -18.58 -3.72 -3.76
CA ALA A 338 -18.45 -5.13 -4.17
C ALA A 338 -19.66 -5.96 -3.76
N MET A 339 -20.26 -5.68 -2.61
CA MET A 339 -21.46 -6.39 -2.12
C MET A 339 -22.74 -6.04 -2.91
N SER A 340 -22.73 -5.00 -3.75
CA SER A 340 -23.85 -4.67 -4.63
C SER A 340 -24.13 -5.78 -5.65
N VAL A 341 -23.09 -6.51 -6.07
CA VAL A 341 -23.21 -7.61 -7.04
C VAL A 341 -24.00 -8.80 -6.46
N PRO A 342 -23.60 -9.42 -5.32
CA PRO A 342 -24.42 -10.45 -4.70
C PRO A 342 -25.82 -9.94 -4.31
N ALA A 343 -25.96 -8.70 -3.88
CA ALA A 343 -27.28 -8.12 -3.58
C ALA A 343 -28.18 -8.04 -4.82
N ALA A 344 -27.65 -7.66 -5.99
CA ALA A 344 -28.39 -7.67 -7.24
C ALA A 344 -28.82 -9.08 -7.68
N LEU A 345 -28.05 -10.10 -7.32
CA LEU A 345 -28.39 -11.52 -7.52
C LEU A 345 -29.43 -12.05 -6.51
N GLY A 346 -29.84 -11.25 -5.53
CA GLY A 346 -30.77 -11.67 -4.47
C GLY A 346 -30.08 -12.33 -3.27
N LEU A 347 -28.76 -12.17 -3.16
CA LEU A 347 -27.94 -12.61 -2.05
C LEU A 347 -27.50 -11.41 -1.23
N ASP A 348 -28.41 -10.72 -0.56
CA ASP A 348 -28.05 -9.56 0.24
C ASP A 348 -27.31 -10.01 1.52
N PRO A 349 -26.01 -9.73 1.67
CA PRO A 349 -25.24 -10.13 2.85
C PRO A 349 -25.73 -9.44 4.14
N THR A 350 -26.33 -8.27 4.02
CA THR A 350 -26.91 -7.53 5.17
C THR A 350 -28.12 -8.27 5.72
N ILE A 351 -28.98 -8.79 4.84
CA ILE A 351 -30.11 -9.62 5.23
C ILE A 351 -29.60 -10.92 5.86
N ALA A 352 -28.63 -11.58 5.23
CA ALA A 352 -28.02 -12.79 5.77
C ALA A 352 -27.42 -12.58 7.16
N ASN A 353 -26.66 -11.50 7.36
CA ASN A 353 -26.08 -11.15 8.66
C ASN A 353 -27.15 -10.74 9.69
N THR A 354 -28.17 -9.99 9.29
CA THR A 354 -29.27 -9.57 10.18
C THR A 354 -30.09 -10.78 10.63
N VAL A 355 -30.45 -11.67 9.70
CA VAL A 355 -31.16 -12.92 10.00
C VAL A 355 -30.30 -13.83 10.88
N HIS A 356 -29.01 -13.92 10.60
CA HIS A 356 -28.05 -14.67 11.40
C HIS A 356 -27.97 -14.11 12.83
N GLN A 357 -27.81 -12.79 13.01
CA GLN A 357 -27.81 -12.15 14.32
C GLN A 357 -29.14 -12.29 15.05
N PHE A 358 -30.26 -12.18 14.33
CA PHE A 358 -31.60 -12.36 14.93
C PHE A 358 -31.82 -13.78 15.41
N ILE A 359 -31.38 -14.79 14.67
CA ILE A 359 -31.50 -16.20 15.07
C ILE A 359 -30.55 -16.49 16.23
N VAL A 360 -29.30 -16.02 16.17
CA VAL A 360 -28.30 -16.28 17.23
C VAL A 360 -28.61 -15.54 18.53
N ASN A 361 -28.97 -14.26 18.44
CA ASN A 361 -29.15 -13.40 19.63
C ASN A 361 -30.60 -13.34 20.11
N GLY A 362 -31.59 -13.64 19.27
CA GLY A 362 -33.01 -13.61 19.61
C GLY A 362 -33.56 -14.99 19.92
N ILE A 363 -33.83 -15.78 18.89
CA ILE A 363 -34.48 -17.10 19.04
C ILE A 363 -33.46 -18.18 19.45
N GLY A 364 -32.17 -17.97 19.18
CA GLY A 364 -31.13 -18.95 19.42
C GLY A 364 -30.88 -19.29 20.89
N SER A 365 -31.26 -18.41 21.81
CA SER A 365 -31.21 -18.72 23.27
C SER A 365 -32.23 -19.77 23.71
N ILE A 366 -33.21 -20.09 22.84
CA ILE A 366 -34.35 -20.96 23.15
C ILE A 366 -34.33 -22.25 22.31
N LEU A 367 -33.69 -22.23 21.13
CA LEU A 367 -33.65 -23.38 20.19
C LEU A 367 -32.36 -24.18 20.34
N PRO A 368 -32.43 -25.53 20.33
CA PRO A 368 -31.26 -26.40 20.22
C PRO A 368 -30.41 -26.06 18.96
N THR A 369 -29.08 -26.11 19.09
CA THR A 369 -28.12 -25.78 18.02
C THR A 369 -28.38 -26.50 16.70
N GLY A 370 -28.88 -27.73 16.74
CA GLY A 370 -29.24 -28.49 15.53
C GLY A 370 -30.43 -27.90 14.75
N LEU A 371 -31.43 -27.35 15.44
CA LEU A 371 -32.58 -26.70 14.80
C LEU A 371 -32.23 -25.30 14.27
N GLN A 372 -31.33 -24.59 14.95
CA GLN A 372 -30.79 -23.32 14.44
C GLN A 372 -30.02 -23.52 13.12
N LYS A 373 -29.19 -24.59 13.07
CA LYS A 373 -28.44 -24.95 11.85
C LYS A 373 -29.40 -25.26 10.69
N LEU A 374 -30.42 -26.07 10.90
CA LEU A 374 -31.43 -26.39 9.90
C LEU A 374 -32.21 -25.17 9.39
N ALA A 375 -32.58 -24.25 10.27
CA ALA A 375 -33.30 -23.03 9.90
C ALA A 375 -32.43 -22.11 9.03
N LEU A 376 -31.14 -21.94 9.38
CA LEU A 376 -30.22 -21.13 8.62
C LEU A 376 -29.82 -21.78 7.30
N ASP A 377 -29.56 -23.09 7.28
CA ASP A 377 -29.32 -23.83 6.04
C ASP A 377 -30.51 -23.72 5.07
N GLY A 378 -31.73 -23.71 5.60
CA GLY A 378 -32.96 -23.48 4.81
C GLY A 378 -32.97 -22.04 4.21
N ILE A 379 -32.67 -21.02 4.98
CA ILE A 379 -32.66 -19.61 4.52
C ILE A 379 -31.54 -19.38 3.50
N PHE A 380 -30.34 -19.85 3.79
CA PHE A 380 -29.22 -19.76 2.83
C PHE A 380 -29.48 -20.60 1.59
N GLY A 381 -30.16 -21.76 1.72
CA GLY A 381 -30.61 -22.60 0.58
C GLY A 381 -31.60 -21.87 -0.31
N ILE A 382 -32.59 -21.18 0.25
CA ILE A 382 -33.53 -20.35 -0.50
C ILE A 382 -32.81 -19.19 -1.21
N GLY A 383 -31.88 -18.53 -0.53
CA GLY A 383 -31.04 -17.49 -1.14
C GLY A 383 -30.28 -18.04 -2.35
N ARG A 384 -29.55 -19.14 -2.18
CA ARG A 384 -28.78 -19.76 -3.25
C ARG A 384 -29.62 -20.35 -4.39
N ALA A 385 -30.82 -20.86 -4.12
CA ALA A 385 -31.72 -21.33 -5.15
C ALA A 385 -32.08 -20.27 -6.21
N GLN A 386 -31.97 -18.99 -5.82
CA GLN A 386 -32.16 -17.86 -6.73
C GLN A 386 -31.03 -17.69 -7.75
N LEU A 387 -29.92 -18.38 -7.59
CA LEU A 387 -28.76 -18.41 -8.51
C LEU A 387 -28.89 -19.54 -9.55
N SER A 388 -29.99 -20.28 -9.55
CA SER A 388 -30.20 -21.34 -10.55
C SER A 388 -30.29 -20.75 -11.96
N GLU A 389 -29.82 -21.48 -12.95
CA GLU A 389 -29.91 -21.09 -14.37
C GLU A 389 -31.36 -20.81 -14.82
N PHE A 390 -32.33 -21.48 -14.20
CA PHE A 390 -33.75 -21.23 -14.46
C PHE A 390 -34.16 -19.80 -13.98
N VAL A 391 -33.65 -19.34 -12.85
CA VAL A 391 -33.98 -18.02 -12.30
C VAL A 391 -33.15 -16.92 -12.95
N LEU A 392 -31.88 -17.16 -13.27
CA LEU A 392 -30.96 -16.17 -13.90
C LEU A 392 -31.03 -16.19 -15.45
N ASN A 393 -32.11 -16.67 -16.03
CA ASN A 393 -32.33 -16.68 -17.47
C ASN A 393 -32.99 -15.36 -17.91
N GLU A 394 -32.53 -14.79 -19.04
CA GLU A 394 -33.13 -13.57 -19.64
C GLU A 394 -34.62 -13.75 -19.99
N SER A 395 -35.05 -14.97 -20.31
CA SER A 395 -36.47 -15.29 -20.57
C SER A 395 -37.33 -15.23 -19.30
N ASN A 396 -36.75 -15.21 -18.12
CA ASN A 396 -37.45 -15.09 -16.86
C ASN A 396 -37.48 -13.60 -16.43
N PRO A 397 -38.65 -12.98 -16.16
CA PRO A 397 -38.74 -11.58 -15.78
C PRO A 397 -37.90 -11.19 -14.57
N LEU A 398 -37.73 -12.09 -13.58
CA LEU A 398 -36.86 -11.89 -12.43
C LEU A 398 -35.39 -11.94 -12.83
N GLY A 399 -35.03 -12.91 -13.67
CA GLY A 399 -33.67 -13.05 -14.19
C GLY A 399 -33.26 -11.86 -15.05
N SER A 400 -34.10 -11.47 -16.00
CA SER A 400 -33.88 -10.30 -16.85
C SER A 400 -33.67 -9.03 -16.02
N SER A 401 -34.51 -8.79 -15.01
CA SER A 401 -34.37 -7.64 -14.10
C SER A 401 -33.04 -7.66 -13.32
N ARG A 402 -32.58 -8.82 -12.85
CA ARG A 402 -31.32 -8.98 -12.12
C ARG A 402 -30.11 -8.78 -13.03
N LEU A 403 -30.13 -9.40 -14.20
CA LEU A 403 -29.06 -9.22 -15.19
C LEU A 403 -28.95 -7.77 -15.66
N ALA A 404 -30.08 -7.08 -15.84
CA ALA A 404 -30.10 -5.64 -16.13
C ALA A 404 -29.49 -4.80 -15.00
N LYS A 405 -29.80 -5.14 -13.73
CA LYS A 405 -29.15 -4.47 -12.56
C LYS A 405 -27.65 -4.73 -12.52
N LEU A 406 -27.22 -5.95 -12.76
CA LEU A 406 -25.78 -6.30 -12.82
C LEU A 406 -25.08 -5.51 -13.91
N LYS A 407 -25.65 -5.48 -15.12
CA LYS A 407 -25.12 -4.72 -16.24
C LYS A 407 -24.97 -3.25 -15.87
N HIS A 408 -25.99 -2.64 -15.27
CA HIS A 408 -25.94 -1.26 -14.80
C HIS A 408 -24.85 -1.03 -13.73
N ILE A 409 -24.66 -1.95 -12.76
CA ILE A 409 -23.60 -1.88 -11.75
C ILE A 409 -22.21 -1.86 -12.41
N PHE A 410 -22.00 -2.73 -13.42
CA PHE A 410 -20.71 -2.83 -14.11
C PHE A 410 -20.45 -1.62 -15.03
N GLU A 411 -21.46 -1.17 -15.79
CA GLU A 411 -21.34 -0.02 -16.69
C GLU A 411 -21.09 1.30 -15.94
N GLU A 412 -21.67 1.46 -14.76
CA GLU A 412 -21.46 2.65 -13.93
C GLU A 412 -20.22 2.56 -13.03
N GLY A 413 -19.47 1.45 -13.07
CA GLY A 413 -18.31 1.25 -12.22
C GLY A 413 -18.65 1.19 -10.73
N LYS A 414 -19.89 0.82 -10.37
CA LYS A 414 -20.40 0.70 -8.99
C LYS A 414 -20.10 -0.70 -8.39
N SER A 415 -19.12 -1.40 -8.90
CA SER A 415 -18.61 -2.66 -8.37
C SER A 415 -17.27 -2.46 -7.68
N LEU A 416 -16.61 -3.55 -7.29
CA LEU A 416 -15.25 -3.51 -6.75
C LEU A 416 -14.29 -2.79 -7.70
N GLN A 417 -13.57 -1.83 -7.18
CA GLN A 417 -12.50 -1.11 -7.89
C GLN A 417 -11.14 -1.36 -7.22
N LEU A 418 -10.06 -1.16 -7.97
CA LEU A 418 -8.71 -1.36 -7.48
C LEU A 418 -7.72 -0.27 -7.81
N GLN A 419 -7.97 0.47 -8.87
CA GLN A 419 -7.12 1.58 -9.23
C GLN A 419 -7.69 2.86 -8.63
N PHE A 420 -6.91 3.46 -7.77
CA PHE A 420 -7.21 4.72 -7.10
C PHE A 420 -6.05 5.71 -7.32
N PRO A 421 -5.77 6.15 -8.58
CA PRO A 421 -4.58 6.96 -8.87
C PRO A 421 -4.54 8.27 -8.09
N ALA A 422 -5.69 8.93 -7.91
CA ALA A 422 -5.79 10.16 -7.13
C ALA A 422 -5.45 9.93 -5.65
N GLU A 423 -5.82 8.79 -5.09
CA GLU A 423 -5.58 8.44 -3.70
C GLU A 423 -4.20 7.84 -3.49
N ASP A 424 -3.70 7.06 -4.45
CA ASP A 424 -2.40 6.39 -4.37
C ASP A 424 -1.22 7.35 -4.56
N LEU A 425 -1.33 8.26 -5.54
CA LEU A 425 -0.31 9.23 -5.92
C LEU A 425 -0.59 10.65 -5.41
N GLY A 426 -1.86 11.02 -5.27
CA GLY A 426 -2.31 12.37 -5.00
C GLY A 426 -2.67 12.67 -3.55
N PHE A 427 -2.46 11.74 -2.61
CA PHE A 427 -2.66 12.06 -1.20
C PHE A 427 -1.67 13.14 -0.74
N ARG A 428 -2.08 13.95 0.24
CA ARG A 428 -1.31 15.07 0.75
C ARG A 428 -1.26 15.03 2.27
N TYR A 429 -0.10 15.29 2.86
CA TYR A 429 0.04 15.56 4.28
C TYR A 429 -0.33 17.02 4.55
N LEU A 430 -1.29 17.26 5.44
CA LEU A 430 -1.72 18.60 5.79
C LEU A 430 -0.89 19.20 6.93
N GLN A 431 -0.27 18.35 7.74
CA GLN A 431 0.55 18.69 8.89
C GLN A 431 1.69 17.67 9.02
N GLY A 432 2.71 18.00 9.79
CA GLY A 432 3.85 17.12 10.06
C GLY A 432 5.18 17.80 9.79
N ALA A 433 6.14 17.08 9.21
CA ALA A 433 7.45 17.60 8.83
C ALA A 433 7.38 18.43 7.55
N LEU A 434 6.62 19.52 7.57
CA LEU A 434 6.40 20.45 6.46
C LEU A 434 5.96 21.83 6.96
N VAL A 435 6.02 22.83 6.09
CA VAL A 435 5.50 24.17 6.31
C VAL A 435 4.22 24.33 5.49
N PRO A 436 3.03 24.36 6.10
CA PRO A 436 1.78 24.55 5.39
C PRO A 436 1.66 25.95 4.81
N GLU A 437 0.93 26.11 3.71
CA GLU A 437 0.59 27.43 3.17
C GLU A 437 -0.51 28.09 4.01
N SER A 438 -0.46 29.42 4.11
CA SER A 438 -1.36 30.22 4.99
C SER A 438 -2.85 30.09 4.64
N ASN A 439 -3.19 29.61 3.44
CA ASN A 439 -4.55 29.48 2.93
C ASN A 439 -5.06 28.03 2.95
N ASP A 440 -4.35 27.10 3.57
CA ASP A 440 -4.72 25.69 3.65
C ASP A 440 -5.88 25.47 4.64
N THR A 441 -7.08 25.89 4.28
CA THR A 441 -8.33 25.59 5.00
C THR A 441 -9.06 24.37 4.40
N GLU A 442 -8.39 23.58 3.57
CA GLU A 442 -9.03 22.44 2.91
C GLU A 442 -9.43 21.36 3.91
N SER A 443 -10.73 21.13 3.96
CA SER A 443 -11.30 19.91 4.54
C SER A 443 -10.73 18.69 3.80
N PRO A 444 -10.54 17.54 4.48
CA PRO A 444 -10.12 16.33 3.81
C PRO A 444 -11.02 16.07 2.60
N PRO A 445 -10.46 15.62 1.46
CA PRO A 445 -11.26 15.41 0.26
C PRO A 445 -12.44 14.48 0.55
N GLU A 446 -13.60 14.87 0.07
CA GLU A 446 -14.82 14.07 0.20
C GLU A 446 -14.60 12.72 -0.50
N VAL A 447 -14.90 11.63 0.17
CA VAL A 447 -14.79 10.29 -0.42
C VAL A 447 -15.90 10.14 -1.44
N LEU A 448 -15.59 10.40 -2.69
CA LEU A 448 -16.52 10.18 -3.81
C LEU A 448 -16.47 8.70 -4.19
N THR A 449 -17.48 7.94 -3.73
CA THR A 449 -17.66 6.54 -4.15
C THR A 449 -18.12 6.46 -5.61
N GLY A 450 -17.60 5.47 -6.33
CA GLY A 450 -18.16 5.03 -7.61
C GLY A 450 -17.57 5.61 -8.88
N ARG A 451 -16.53 6.48 -8.81
CA ARG A 451 -15.81 6.92 -10.01
C ARG A 451 -14.32 6.97 -9.75
N ARG A 452 -13.55 6.32 -10.63
CA ARG A 452 -12.09 6.48 -10.71
C ARG A 452 -11.79 7.97 -10.91
N ARG A 453 -10.94 8.51 -10.05
CA ARG A 453 -10.39 9.87 -10.20
C ARG A 453 -8.98 9.77 -10.75
N ASP A 454 -8.70 10.56 -11.77
CA ASP A 454 -7.35 10.62 -12.31
C ASP A 454 -6.44 11.44 -11.38
N TYR A 455 -5.17 11.03 -11.33
CA TYR A 455 -4.17 11.78 -10.59
C TYR A 455 -3.85 13.10 -11.28
N THR A 456 -3.97 14.19 -10.55
CA THR A 456 -3.51 15.51 -10.98
C THR A 456 -2.29 15.88 -10.15
N PRO A 457 -1.12 16.12 -10.78
CA PRO A 457 0.06 16.57 -10.08
C PRO A 457 -0.18 17.86 -9.30
N SER A 458 0.37 17.96 -8.09
CA SER A 458 0.32 19.16 -7.26
C SER A 458 1.67 19.39 -6.61
N ALA A 459 2.12 20.64 -6.59
CA ALA A 459 3.35 21.05 -5.91
C ALA A 459 3.09 21.70 -4.55
N GLN A 460 1.92 21.52 -3.95
CA GLN A 460 1.63 22.04 -2.62
C GLN A 460 2.44 21.30 -1.54
N PRO A 461 2.85 21.97 -0.43
CA PRO A 461 3.51 21.32 0.69
C PRO A 461 2.71 20.11 1.21
N GLY A 462 3.38 19.02 1.46
CA GLY A 462 2.79 17.74 1.83
C GLY A 462 2.40 16.84 0.65
N SER A 463 2.31 17.36 -0.58
CA SER A 463 2.13 16.55 -1.78
C SER A 463 3.43 15.87 -2.18
N ARG A 464 3.32 14.76 -2.91
CA ARG A 464 4.46 14.13 -3.58
C ARG A 464 5.01 15.06 -4.66
N LEU A 465 6.33 15.11 -4.83
CA LEU A 465 6.97 15.84 -5.91
C LEU A 465 6.37 15.38 -7.27
N PRO A 466 5.88 16.29 -8.12
CA PRO A 466 5.40 15.94 -9.44
C PRO A 466 6.49 15.27 -10.29
N HIS A 467 6.11 14.22 -11.01
CA HIS A 467 7.01 13.55 -11.95
C HIS A 467 7.12 14.34 -13.25
N MET A 468 8.35 14.55 -13.70
CA MET A 468 8.69 14.97 -15.06
C MET A 468 10.02 14.32 -15.45
N PHE A 469 10.22 14.06 -16.73
CA PHE A 469 11.52 13.63 -17.24
C PHE A 469 12.47 14.83 -17.35
N VAL A 470 13.68 14.67 -16.81
CA VAL A 470 14.75 15.67 -16.86
C VAL A 470 16.05 15.02 -17.30
N LYS A 471 16.96 15.81 -17.89
CA LYS A 471 18.33 15.43 -18.23
C LYS A 471 19.29 16.08 -17.25
N VAL A 472 20.15 15.30 -16.59
CA VAL A 472 21.21 15.81 -15.70
C VAL A 472 22.42 16.31 -16.53
N ASN A 473 22.58 15.83 -17.72
CA ASN A 473 23.56 16.31 -18.68
C ASN A 473 22.86 16.64 -20.00
N PRO A 474 22.86 17.90 -20.46
CA PRO A 474 22.20 18.30 -21.72
C PRO A 474 22.68 17.54 -22.95
N LEU A 475 23.93 17.05 -22.92
CA LEU A 475 24.55 16.31 -24.00
C LEU A 475 24.22 14.80 -23.99
N CYS A 476 23.57 14.31 -22.94
CA CYS A 476 23.17 12.91 -22.79
C CYS A 476 21.71 12.73 -23.22
N GLU A 477 21.40 11.64 -23.92
CA GLU A 477 20.02 11.26 -24.23
C GLU A 477 19.30 10.64 -23.02
N GLU A 478 20.05 10.22 -22.00
CA GLU A 478 19.48 9.59 -20.81
C GLU A 478 18.64 10.59 -20.02
N THR A 479 17.42 10.19 -19.76
CA THR A 479 16.45 10.95 -18.96
C THR A 479 16.16 10.24 -17.64
N ILE A 480 16.04 11.01 -16.57
CA ILE A 480 15.61 10.52 -15.26
C ILE A 480 14.31 11.21 -14.83
N SER A 481 13.66 10.67 -13.83
CA SER A 481 12.52 11.34 -13.19
C SER A 481 13.00 12.44 -12.23
N THR A 482 12.21 13.50 -12.07
CA THR A 482 12.40 14.47 -10.98
C THR A 482 12.46 13.80 -9.61
N LEU A 483 11.79 12.66 -9.41
CA LEU A 483 11.84 11.87 -8.18
C LEU A 483 13.23 11.23 -7.95
N ASP A 484 13.97 10.98 -9.01
CA ASP A 484 15.33 10.41 -8.95
C ASP A 484 16.39 11.46 -8.56
N LEU A 485 16.01 12.75 -8.46
CA LEU A 485 16.87 13.81 -7.92
C LEU A 485 17.07 13.66 -6.40
N VAL A 486 16.13 13.00 -5.73
CA VAL A 486 16.19 12.73 -4.29
C VAL A 486 17.06 11.49 -4.03
N SER A 487 18.08 11.66 -3.18
CA SER A 487 19.04 10.60 -2.85
C SER A 487 18.37 9.42 -2.14
N VAL A 488 18.86 8.20 -2.42
CA VAL A 488 18.39 6.96 -1.78
C VAL A 488 19.29 6.51 -0.62
N ASP A 489 20.51 7.03 -0.53
CA ASP A 489 21.55 6.60 0.41
C ASP A 489 21.90 7.65 1.47
N LYS A 490 21.27 8.82 1.39
CA LYS A 490 21.48 9.94 2.31
C LYS A 490 20.17 10.52 2.81
N VAL A 491 20.19 11.03 4.04
CA VAL A 491 19.16 11.96 4.51
C VAL A 491 19.51 13.32 3.94
N GLU A 492 19.03 13.62 2.76
CA GLU A 492 19.35 14.83 2.01
C GLU A 492 18.07 15.51 1.50
N PHE A 493 17.97 16.81 1.74
CA PHE A 493 16.90 17.64 1.17
C PHE A 493 17.31 18.12 -0.23
N VAL A 494 16.31 18.33 -1.09
CA VAL A 494 16.55 18.86 -2.44
C VAL A 494 15.80 20.18 -2.59
N LEU A 495 16.51 21.26 -2.87
CA LEU A 495 15.93 22.55 -3.21
C LEU A 495 15.93 22.70 -4.74
N ILE A 496 14.75 22.75 -5.34
CA ILE A 496 14.57 22.94 -6.79
C ILE A 496 14.31 24.43 -7.05
N ILE A 497 15.13 25.05 -7.90
CA ILE A 497 15.07 26.45 -8.27
C ILE A 497 15.18 26.65 -9.79
N ALA A 498 14.77 27.81 -10.28
CA ALA A 498 15.07 28.25 -11.64
C ALA A 498 16.40 29.01 -11.74
N PRO A 499 17.02 29.12 -12.93
CA PRO A 499 18.30 29.81 -13.13
C PRO A 499 18.15 31.36 -13.15
N VAL A 500 17.69 31.94 -12.07
CA VAL A 500 17.55 33.40 -11.88
C VAL A 500 18.27 33.86 -10.64
N GLU A 501 18.76 35.13 -10.60
CA GLU A 501 19.64 35.62 -9.54
C GLU A 501 18.98 35.57 -8.14
N GLU A 502 17.70 35.88 -8.05
CA GLU A 502 16.97 35.80 -6.77
C GLU A 502 16.95 34.35 -6.24
N SER A 503 16.81 33.39 -7.11
CA SER A 503 16.81 31.95 -6.75
C SER A 503 18.22 31.48 -6.35
N TYR A 504 19.26 31.95 -7.00
CA TYR A 504 20.67 31.72 -6.59
C TYR A 504 20.96 32.35 -5.23
N HIS A 505 20.42 33.54 -4.96
CA HIS A 505 20.56 34.14 -3.63
C HIS A 505 19.90 33.29 -2.55
N LEU A 506 18.67 32.82 -2.78
CA LEU A 506 17.99 31.87 -1.89
C LEU A 506 18.82 30.62 -1.67
N ALA A 507 19.34 30.01 -2.73
CA ALA A 507 20.15 28.79 -2.63
C ALA A 507 21.43 28.98 -1.80
N ARG A 508 22.11 30.09 -1.98
CA ARG A 508 23.31 30.43 -1.17
C ARG A 508 22.98 30.55 0.33
N GLU A 509 21.89 31.23 0.66
CA GLU A 509 21.46 31.33 2.06
C GLU A 509 20.96 30.00 2.62
N ALA A 510 20.25 29.20 1.81
CA ALA A 510 19.84 27.84 2.18
C ALA A 510 21.06 26.95 2.48
N PHE A 511 22.12 27.02 1.68
CA PHE A 511 23.37 26.27 1.94
C PHE A 511 24.01 26.68 3.25
N LYS A 512 24.11 28.00 3.53
CA LYS A 512 24.69 28.52 4.81
C LYS A 512 23.92 27.97 6.01
N VAL A 513 22.58 28.03 5.95
CA VAL A 513 21.74 27.54 7.05
C VAL A 513 21.86 26.00 7.19
N ALA A 514 21.94 25.29 6.07
CA ALA A 514 22.10 23.83 6.08
C ALA A 514 23.46 23.42 6.68
N GLU A 515 24.56 24.14 6.37
CA GLU A 515 25.87 23.93 6.97
C GLU A 515 25.87 24.21 8.47
N GLU A 516 25.27 25.33 8.91
CA GLU A 516 25.14 25.70 10.32
C GLU A 516 24.37 24.67 11.15
N GLN A 517 23.40 23.97 10.54
CA GLN A 517 22.55 22.99 11.19
C GLN A 517 22.94 21.52 10.88
N GLU A 518 24.08 21.31 10.24
CA GLU A 518 24.57 19.97 9.82
C GLU A 518 23.57 19.19 8.96
N ILE A 519 22.77 19.89 8.14
CA ILE A 519 21.77 19.32 7.24
C ILE A 519 22.40 19.10 5.86
N SER A 520 22.23 17.92 5.26
CA SER A 520 22.58 17.71 3.86
C SER A 520 21.52 18.34 2.95
N LEU A 521 21.96 19.29 2.12
CA LEU A 521 21.13 19.97 1.13
C LEU A 521 21.77 19.85 -0.26
N LYS A 522 20.97 19.45 -1.24
CA LYS A 522 21.31 19.51 -2.66
C LYS A 522 20.46 20.57 -3.34
N VAL A 523 21.04 21.36 -4.22
CA VAL A 523 20.32 22.33 -5.04
C VAL A 523 20.22 21.81 -6.47
N CYS A 524 19.01 21.75 -7.02
CA CYS A 524 18.78 21.41 -8.42
C CYS A 524 18.28 22.65 -9.16
N ILE A 525 19.04 23.09 -10.15
CA ILE A 525 18.72 24.23 -11.01
C ILE A 525 18.00 23.69 -12.23
N LEU A 526 16.73 23.99 -12.37
CA LEU A 526 15.89 23.48 -13.45
C LEU A 526 15.83 24.46 -14.62
N TRP A 527 16.45 24.12 -15.69
CA TRP A 527 16.49 24.85 -16.94
C TRP A 527 15.34 24.43 -17.87
N SER A 528 14.68 25.40 -18.49
CA SER A 528 13.74 25.09 -19.58
C SER A 528 14.51 24.70 -20.84
N THR A 529 13.86 23.93 -21.71
CA THR A 529 14.46 23.49 -22.99
C THR A 529 14.93 24.67 -23.85
N ASP A 530 14.26 25.81 -23.79
CA ASP A 530 14.56 27.00 -24.58
C ASP A 530 15.72 27.85 -24.01
N SER A 531 16.14 27.57 -22.77
CA SER A 531 17.14 28.37 -22.04
C SER A 531 18.54 27.75 -22.00
N VAL A 532 18.78 26.70 -22.78
CA VAL A 532 20.01 25.87 -22.77
C VAL A 532 21.27 26.69 -23.17
N GLU A 533 21.16 27.77 -23.93
CA GLU A 533 22.29 28.65 -24.31
C GLU A 533 22.95 29.32 -23.08
N GLY A 534 22.22 29.47 -21.96
CA GLY A 534 22.75 29.99 -20.70
C GLY A 534 23.59 28.97 -19.91
N LEU A 535 23.45 27.71 -20.20
CA LEU A 535 24.06 26.57 -19.48
C LEU A 535 25.59 26.52 -19.65
N GLU A 536 26.14 27.04 -20.75
CA GLU A 536 27.59 27.08 -20.98
C GLU A 536 28.36 27.94 -19.95
N LYS A 537 27.66 28.89 -19.28
CA LYS A 537 28.22 29.69 -18.17
C LYS A 537 28.08 29.04 -16.81
N GLY A 538 27.25 27.98 -16.69
CA GLY A 538 27.03 27.13 -15.54
C GLY A 538 26.57 27.87 -14.27
N SER A 539 25.98 27.11 -13.36
CA SER A 539 25.60 27.61 -12.03
C SER A 539 26.80 27.70 -11.07
N GLU A 540 28.01 27.28 -11.54
CA GLU A 540 29.22 27.19 -10.71
C GLU A 540 29.63 28.55 -10.12
N ALA A 541 29.67 29.61 -10.91
CA ALA A 541 30.04 30.94 -10.45
C ALA A 541 28.99 31.52 -9.48
N ALA A 542 27.72 31.21 -9.71
CA ALA A 542 26.62 31.70 -8.87
C ALA A 542 26.53 30.99 -7.51
N LEU A 543 26.93 29.73 -7.43
CA LEU A 543 26.79 28.90 -6.21
C LEU A 543 28.13 28.62 -5.51
N SER A 544 29.29 29.07 -6.04
CA SER A 544 30.56 28.92 -5.34
C SER A 544 30.49 29.50 -3.92
N PRO A 545 31.06 28.86 -2.87
CA PRO A 545 31.96 27.69 -2.93
C PRO A 545 31.27 26.32 -2.88
N TRP A 546 29.93 26.25 -2.83
CA TRP A 546 29.20 24.99 -2.70
C TRP A 546 29.27 24.19 -3.98
N LYS A 547 29.33 22.85 -3.82
CA LYS A 547 29.43 21.88 -4.92
C LYS A 547 28.27 20.88 -4.99
N ASN A 548 27.40 20.86 -3.96
CA ASN A 548 26.28 19.92 -3.93
C ASN A 548 25.06 20.48 -4.68
N TYR A 549 25.26 20.75 -5.97
CA TYR A 549 24.21 21.19 -6.87
C TYR A 549 24.26 20.40 -8.19
N ALA A 550 23.16 20.45 -8.94
CA ALA A 550 23.06 19.88 -10.28
C ALA A 550 22.21 20.79 -11.17
N ASP A 551 22.75 21.08 -12.36
CA ASP A 551 21.97 21.66 -13.45
C ASP A 551 21.18 20.55 -14.13
N VAL A 552 19.87 20.70 -14.23
CA VAL A 552 18.97 19.75 -14.89
C VAL A 552 18.11 20.46 -15.92
N VAL A 553 17.89 19.81 -17.05
CA VAL A 553 17.14 20.38 -18.18
C VAL A 553 15.85 19.58 -18.37
N GLU A 554 14.73 20.26 -18.59
CA GLU A 554 13.49 19.59 -18.98
C GLU A 554 13.71 18.74 -20.22
N ALA A 555 13.35 17.46 -20.14
CA ALA A 555 13.43 16.55 -21.27
C ALA A 555 12.16 16.68 -22.11
N GLN A 556 12.20 17.57 -23.08
CA GLN A 556 11.22 17.81 -24.15
C GLN A 556 9.72 17.93 -23.78
N SER A 557 9.19 19.10 -24.03
CA SER A 557 7.90 19.45 -24.65
C SER A 557 6.69 18.59 -24.32
N SER A 558 6.21 18.69 -23.11
CA SER A 558 4.77 18.76 -22.89
C SER A 558 4.30 20.19 -23.17
N THR A 559 3.01 20.39 -23.47
CA THR A 559 2.40 21.68 -23.75
C THR A 559 2.48 22.72 -22.59
N SER A 560 3.08 22.34 -21.45
CA SER A 560 3.34 23.17 -20.28
C SER A 560 4.70 22.85 -19.66
N ASN A 561 5.44 23.87 -19.24
CA ASN A 561 6.71 23.71 -18.52
C ASN A 561 6.46 23.27 -17.05
N TRP A 562 7.55 22.89 -16.36
CA TRP A 562 7.48 22.44 -14.96
C TRP A 562 6.81 23.46 -14.03
N TRP A 563 7.17 24.74 -14.19
CA TRP A 563 6.67 25.79 -13.30
C TRP A 563 5.17 26.00 -13.46
N ASP A 564 4.66 25.93 -14.72
CA ASP A 564 3.23 26.01 -15.00
C ASP A 564 2.49 24.78 -14.43
N MET A 565 3.06 23.58 -14.60
CA MET A 565 2.50 22.35 -14.02
C MET A 565 2.41 22.44 -12.49
N CYS A 566 3.40 23.07 -11.86
CA CYS A 566 3.42 23.30 -10.42
C CYS A 566 2.59 24.50 -9.97
N ASN A 567 1.96 25.25 -10.89
CA ASN A 567 1.27 26.53 -10.63
C ASN A 567 2.20 27.52 -9.90
N MET A 568 3.38 27.74 -10.47
CA MET A 568 4.44 28.59 -9.93
C MET A 568 5.06 29.45 -11.02
N THR A 569 5.73 30.53 -10.62
CA THR A 569 6.55 31.34 -11.53
C THR A 569 8.00 30.83 -11.54
N SER A 570 8.81 31.30 -12.49
CA SER A 570 10.26 31.04 -12.53
C SER A 570 11.05 31.64 -11.34
N ARG A 571 10.43 32.40 -10.45
CA ARG A 571 11.00 32.87 -9.20
C ARG A 571 10.64 31.97 -8.01
N GLY A 572 9.82 30.94 -8.26
CA GLY A 572 9.43 29.96 -7.26
C GLY A 572 10.59 29.07 -6.84
N ALA A 573 10.42 28.41 -5.70
CA ALA A 573 11.32 27.38 -5.21
C ALA A 573 10.54 26.30 -4.46
N ILE A 574 11.03 25.06 -4.52
CA ILE A 574 10.44 23.89 -3.86
C ILE A 574 11.51 23.19 -3.03
N LEU A 575 11.27 22.99 -1.74
CA LEU A 575 12.11 22.15 -0.88
C LEU A 575 11.47 20.77 -0.72
N VAL A 576 12.19 19.74 -1.11
CA VAL A 576 11.76 18.35 -1.14
C VAL A 576 12.44 17.55 -0.04
N ARG A 577 11.67 16.71 0.66
CA ARG A 577 12.13 15.81 1.72
C ARG A 577 12.77 14.54 1.14
N PRO A 578 13.52 13.77 1.98
CA PRO A 578 14.11 12.50 1.56
C PRO A 578 13.10 11.41 1.12
N ASP A 579 11.80 11.58 1.41
CA ASP A 579 10.69 10.71 0.97
C ASP A 579 9.89 11.27 -0.21
N GLU A 580 10.48 12.15 -1.01
CA GLU A 580 9.95 12.84 -2.20
C GLU A 580 8.65 13.64 -1.95
N HIS A 581 8.34 13.98 -0.70
CA HIS A 581 7.26 14.92 -0.42
C HIS A 581 7.80 16.35 -0.31
N ILE A 582 7.00 17.28 -0.78
CA ILE A 582 7.33 18.71 -0.71
C ILE A 582 7.18 19.16 0.74
N ALA A 583 8.26 19.67 1.32
CA ALA A 583 8.25 20.20 2.67
C ALA A 583 7.84 21.66 2.73
N TRP A 584 8.20 22.43 1.71
CA TRP A 584 7.95 23.85 1.60
C TRP A 584 8.03 24.30 0.15
N ARG A 585 7.34 25.37 -0.19
CA ARG A 585 7.49 26.08 -1.45
C ARG A 585 7.26 27.57 -1.32
N THR A 586 7.79 28.33 -2.26
CA THR A 586 7.34 29.69 -2.59
C THR A 586 6.96 29.74 -4.06
N SER A 587 5.78 30.28 -4.39
CA SER A 587 5.25 30.24 -5.77
C SER A 587 5.79 31.38 -6.65
N SER A 588 6.25 32.50 -6.08
CA SER A 588 6.63 33.70 -6.83
C SER A 588 7.87 34.44 -6.28
N GLY A 589 8.71 33.75 -5.50
CA GLY A 589 9.84 34.33 -4.79
C GLY A 589 9.51 34.66 -3.34
N LEU A 590 10.53 35.11 -2.58
CA LEU A 590 10.40 35.46 -1.18
C LEU A 590 10.21 36.97 -1.01
N ALA A 591 9.32 37.34 -0.09
CA ALA A 591 9.14 38.71 0.38
C ALA A 591 10.07 39.03 1.57
N GLU A 592 10.54 38.00 2.29
CA GLU A 592 11.37 38.08 3.50
C GLU A 592 12.83 37.73 3.19
N ASP A 593 13.71 37.93 4.17
CA ASP A 593 15.13 37.56 4.08
C ASP A 593 15.24 36.02 3.89
N PRO A 594 15.88 35.54 2.80
CA PRO A 594 16.01 34.12 2.50
C PRO A 594 16.63 33.29 3.62
N ARG A 595 17.58 33.87 4.39
CA ARG A 595 18.22 33.16 5.49
C ARG A 595 17.27 32.93 6.66
N VAL A 596 16.53 33.96 7.04
CA VAL A 596 15.51 33.85 8.11
C VAL A 596 14.44 32.85 7.73
N GLU A 597 13.98 32.89 6.48
CA GLU A 597 12.99 31.94 5.99
C GLU A 597 13.52 30.50 5.99
N MET A 598 14.76 30.26 5.54
CA MET A 598 15.32 28.89 5.54
C MET A 598 15.55 28.36 6.95
N GLN A 599 15.96 29.22 7.91
CA GLN A 599 16.04 28.84 9.33
C GLN A 599 14.66 28.42 9.87
N ARG A 600 13.62 29.20 9.58
CA ARG A 600 12.24 28.88 9.96
C ARG A 600 11.76 27.57 9.34
N VAL A 601 12.05 27.37 8.06
CA VAL A 601 11.64 26.17 7.30
C VAL A 601 12.30 24.91 7.86
N PHE A 602 13.62 24.90 8.06
CA PHE A 602 14.30 23.72 8.61
C PHE A 602 13.90 23.47 10.07
N ALA A 603 13.71 24.48 10.89
CA ALA A 603 13.21 24.32 12.25
C ALA A 603 11.79 23.71 12.28
N ALA A 604 10.91 24.12 11.37
CA ALA A 604 9.56 23.55 11.27
C ALA A 604 9.55 22.08 10.81
N ILE A 605 10.48 21.69 9.92
CA ILE A 605 10.56 20.33 9.36
C ILE A 605 11.25 19.36 10.34
N LEU A 606 12.36 19.76 10.92
CA LEU A 606 13.23 18.90 11.73
C LEU A 606 13.00 19.06 13.23
N GLY A 607 12.37 20.13 13.67
CA GLY A 607 12.30 20.58 15.05
C GLY A 607 13.46 21.49 15.42
N GLU A 608 13.29 22.30 16.46
CA GLU A 608 14.35 23.17 16.95
C GLU A 608 15.49 22.32 17.54
N HIS A 609 16.71 22.51 17.04
CA HIS A 609 17.91 22.04 17.72
C HIS A 609 18.07 22.85 19.00
N ARG A 610 18.10 22.18 20.15
CA ARG A 610 18.47 22.79 21.44
C ARG A 610 19.96 22.92 21.56
#